data_83ab1048edbdc4320deb592be23c1041
#
_entry.id   83ab1048edbdc4320deb592be23c1041
#
_cell.length_a   1.000
_cell.length_b   1.000
_cell.length_c   1.000
_cell.angle_alpha   90.00
_cell.angle_beta   90.00
_cell.angle_gamma   90.00
#
_symmetry.space_group_name_H-M   'P 1'
#
loop_
_entity.id
_entity.type
_entity.pdbx_description
1 polymer ?
#
loop_
_entity_poly.entity_id
_entity_poly.type
_entity_poly.pdbx_seq_one_letter_code
_entity_poly.pdbx_strand_id
1 'polypeptide(L)'
;MNHESGYMDEDMVEIDLREYINLLWQRKWIIIGLLIIAVTASYFFSQQMTRIYQTSTLVMVKEDKKGSDLFSDQLSMSIVGSNSNKISTYSEMIKSRRILNKVIDQLNLKNKQTGEQIKPKTLKQKISVAKSGQETDLMRITVTYHDPALARDITNTLVSVFETENRKINRADLQGASEFINT
;
A
#
# COMPACT_ATOMS: atom_id res chain seq x y z
N MET A 1 -67.44 -11.74 46.86
CA MET A 1 -66.11 -12.13 46.35
C MET A 1 -65.99 -11.44 45.03
N ASN A 2 -65.41 -10.23 45.04
CA ASN A 2 -65.20 -9.41 43.85
C ASN A 2 -63.75 -9.58 43.40
N HIS A 3 -63.58 -10.09 42.19
CA HIS A 3 -62.31 -10.10 41.51
C HIS A 3 -62.16 -8.79 40.70
N GLU A 4 -61.40 -7.85 41.21
CA GLU A 4 -60.87 -6.72 40.47
C GLU A 4 -59.73 -7.19 39.62
N SER A 5 -59.97 -7.25 38.35
CA SER A 5 -58.89 -7.38 37.34
C SER A 5 -58.32 -6.00 37.05
N GLY A 6 -57.14 -5.72 37.63
CA GLY A 6 -56.39 -4.55 37.30
C GLY A 6 -55.82 -4.68 35.86
N TYR A 7 -56.38 -3.86 34.98
CA TYR A 7 -55.72 -3.62 33.64
C TYR A 7 -54.55 -2.72 33.89
N MET A 8 -53.36 -3.26 33.66
CA MET A 8 -52.17 -2.44 33.50
C MET A 8 -52.34 -1.68 32.18
N ASP A 9 -52.58 -0.38 32.29
CA ASP A 9 -52.40 0.55 31.19
C ASP A 9 -50.91 0.55 30.86
N GLU A 10 -50.52 -0.20 29.81
CA GLU A 10 -49.28 0.01 29.13
C GLU A 10 -49.37 1.37 28.45
N ASP A 11 -48.75 2.38 29.04
CA ASP A 11 -48.53 3.68 28.44
C ASP A 11 -47.79 3.49 27.10
N MET A 12 -48.54 3.18 26.05
CA MET A 12 -48.05 3.29 24.70
C MET A 12 -47.77 4.78 24.45
N VAL A 13 -46.48 5.15 24.56
CA VAL A 13 -46.00 6.46 24.17
C VAL A 13 -46.22 6.59 22.66
N GLU A 14 -47.42 7.09 22.29
CA GLU A 14 -47.70 7.49 20.91
C GLU A 14 -46.74 8.64 20.58
N ILE A 15 -45.65 8.31 19.86
CA ILE A 15 -44.72 9.31 19.37
C ILE A 15 -45.44 10.07 18.25
N ASP A 16 -45.98 11.21 18.56
CA ASP A 16 -46.66 12.07 17.58
C ASP A 16 -45.61 12.73 16.67
N LEU A 17 -45.38 12.09 15.51
CA LEU A 17 -44.45 12.55 14.48
C LEU A 17 -44.76 13.98 14.00
N ARG A 18 -45.98 14.45 14.17
CA ARG A 18 -46.38 15.82 13.77
C ARG A 18 -45.79 16.86 14.71
N GLU A 19 -45.64 16.54 15.97
CA GLU A 19 -45.05 17.42 16.96
C GLU A 19 -43.55 17.64 16.69
N TYR A 20 -42.84 16.57 16.36
CA TYR A 20 -41.45 16.64 15.97
C TYR A 20 -41.20 17.44 14.67
N ILE A 21 -42.06 17.27 13.67
CA ILE A 21 -42.00 18.02 12.42
C ILE A 21 -42.22 19.52 12.70
N ASN A 22 -43.17 19.84 13.53
CA ASN A 22 -43.50 21.25 13.88
C ASN A 22 -42.34 21.92 14.65
N LEU A 23 -41.67 21.17 15.53
CA LEU A 23 -40.50 21.61 16.28
C LEU A 23 -39.32 21.85 15.36
N LEU A 24 -39.10 20.97 14.34
CA LEU A 24 -38.10 21.16 13.31
C LEU A 24 -38.37 22.42 12.46
N TRP A 25 -39.62 22.67 12.08
CA TRP A 25 -39.99 23.85 11.31
C TRP A 25 -39.81 25.16 12.09
N GLN A 26 -40.04 25.13 13.38
CA GLN A 26 -39.87 26.28 14.25
C GLN A 26 -38.38 26.67 14.40
N ARG A 27 -37.47 25.69 14.37
CA ARG A 27 -36.02 25.88 14.52
C ARG A 27 -35.21 25.74 13.21
N LYS A 28 -35.89 25.77 12.05
CA LYS A 28 -35.29 25.60 10.74
C LYS A 28 -34.06 26.49 10.47
N TRP A 29 -34.09 27.73 10.94
CA TRP A 29 -32.99 28.68 10.76
C TRP A 29 -31.71 28.23 11.48
N ILE A 30 -31.82 27.59 12.63
CA ILE A 30 -30.68 27.05 13.38
C ILE A 30 -30.09 25.86 12.62
N ILE A 31 -30.98 24.97 12.12
CA ILE A 31 -30.58 23.79 11.36
C ILE A 31 -29.86 24.19 10.05
N ILE A 32 -30.44 25.15 9.32
CA ILE A 32 -29.84 25.67 8.09
C ILE A 32 -28.49 26.33 8.37
N GLY A 33 -28.40 27.14 9.43
CA GLY A 33 -27.15 27.78 9.82
C GLY A 33 -26.05 26.77 10.15
N LEU A 34 -26.37 25.73 10.92
CA LEU A 34 -25.42 24.67 11.25
C LEU A 34 -24.97 23.87 10.01
N LEU A 35 -25.91 23.62 9.09
CA LEU A 35 -25.63 22.94 7.82
C LEU A 35 -24.68 23.78 6.95
N ILE A 36 -24.89 25.08 6.82
CA ILE A 36 -24.03 25.99 6.07
C ILE A 36 -22.61 26.00 6.66
N ILE A 37 -22.50 26.08 7.99
CA ILE A 37 -21.20 26.03 8.69
C ILE A 37 -20.49 24.71 8.41
N ALA A 38 -21.18 23.58 8.51
CA ALA A 38 -20.63 22.26 8.27
C ALA A 38 -20.12 22.10 6.82
N VAL A 39 -20.93 22.55 5.83
CA VAL A 39 -20.55 22.51 4.41
C VAL A 39 -19.34 23.41 4.14
N THR A 40 -19.33 24.61 4.69
CA THR A 40 -18.22 25.56 4.52
C THR A 40 -16.93 25.01 5.14
N ALA A 41 -17.01 24.49 6.36
CA ALA A 41 -15.87 23.88 7.02
C ALA A 41 -15.33 22.66 6.24
N SER A 42 -16.21 21.79 5.75
CA SER A 42 -15.86 20.64 4.92
C SER A 42 -15.18 21.06 3.61
N TYR A 43 -15.68 22.11 2.97
CA TYR A 43 -15.07 22.64 1.74
C TYR A 43 -13.65 23.17 1.98
N PHE A 44 -13.44 23.95 3.03
CA PHE A 44 -12.11 24.44 3.39
C PHE A 44 -11.15 23.29 3.73
N PHE A 45 -11.62 22.31 4.47
CA PHE A 45 -10.81 21.14 4.83
C PHE A 45 -10.43 20.30 3.59
N SER A 46 -11.37 20.13 2.67
CA SER A 46 -11.14 19.40 1.40
C SER A 46 -10.10 20.07 0.51
N GLN A 47 -10.04 21.41 0.48
CA GLN A 47 -9.03 22.13 -0.31
C GLN A 47 -7.60 21.99 0.23
N GLN A 48 -7.43 21.72 1.51
CA GLN A 48 -6.11 21.52 2.12
C GLN A 48 -5.55 20.11 1.91
N MET A 49 -6.35 19.16 1.42
CA MET A 49 -5.89 17.80 1.15
C MET A 49 -4.92 17.79 -0.04
N THR A 50 -3.69 17.38 0.20
CA THR A 50 -2.69 17.13 -0.85
C THR A 50 -3.12 15.98 -1.74
N ARG A 51 -3.17 16.20 -3.03
CA ARG A 51 -3.45 15.13 -4.00
C ARG A 51 -2.31 14.12 -3.97
N ILE A 52 -2.65 12.85 -3.79
CA ILE A 52 -1.69 11.74 -3.76
C ILE A 52 -1.94 10.90 -4.99
N TYR A 53 -0.90 10.68 -5.79
CA TYR A 53 -0.94 9.85 -6.98
C TYR A 53 -0.25 8.51 -6.71
N GLN A 54 -0.81 7.46 -7.29
CA GLN A 54 -0.31 6.10 -7.14
C GLN A 54 0.01 5.52 -8.51
N THR A 55 1.22 5.00 -8.66
CA THR A 55 1.66 4.30 -9.86
C THR A 55 2.03 2.88 -9.46
N SER A 56 1.58 1.89 -10.23
CA SER A 56 1.94 0.49 -9.99
C SER A 56 2.48 -0.16 -11.25
N THR A 57 3.46 -1.05 -11.06
CA THR A 57 4.01 -1.91 -12.10
C THR A 57 3.99 -3.36 -11.66
N LEU A 58 3.91 -4.26 -12.62
CA LEU A 58 3.99 -5.70 -12.40
C LEU A 58 5.35 -6.20 -12.86
N VAL A 59 6.04 -6.90 -12.00
CA VAL A 59 7.33 -7.55 -12.30
C VAL A 59 7.15 -9.05 -12.18
N MET A 60 7.50 -9.78 -13.25
CA MET A 60 7.53 -11.23 -13.24
C MET A 60 8.88 -11.69 -12.70
N VAL A 61 8.85 -12.52 -11.68
CA VAL A 61 10.03 -13.16 -11.14
C VAL A 61 10.21 -14.49 -11.86
N LYS A 62 11.06 -14.52 -12.91
CA LYS A 62 11.44 -15.78 -13.58
C LYS A 62 12.62 -16.41 -12.85
N GLU A 63 12.50 -17.69 -12.56
CA GLU A 63 13.65 -18.51 -12.18
C GLU A 63 14.38 -18.92 -13.46
N ASP A 64 15.64 -18.55 -13.60
CA ASP A 64 16.53 -19.17 -14.58
C ASP A 64 16.88 -20.58 -14.05
N LYS A 65 16.08 -21.56 -14.42
CA LYS A 65 16.33 -22.99 -14.18
C LYS A 65 17.48 -23.48 -15.07
N LYS A 66 18.63 -22.87 -14.96
CA LYS A 66 19.84 -23.38 -15.62
C LYS A 66 20.80 -23.93 -14.58
N GLY A 67 20.75 -25.24 -14.38
CA GLY A 67 21.87 -26.00 -13.83
C GLY A 67 21.66 -26.79 -12.55
N SER A 68 20.45 -26.88 -11.97
CA SER A 68 20.27 -27.65 -10.73
C SER A 68 19.19 -28.72 -10.77
N ASP A 69 18.73 -29.10 -11.96
CA ASP A 69 17.58 -30.04 -12.11
C ASP A 69 17.86 -31.50 -11.71
N LEU A 70 19.10 -31.86 -11.39
CA LEU A 70 19.41 -33.27 -11.06
C LEU A 70 19.57 -33.55 -9.57
N PHE A 71 19.76 -32.55 -8.72
CA PHE A 71 19.90 -32.75 -7.27
C PHE A 71 18.84 -32.03 -6.42
N SER A 72 18.07 -31.12 -7.01
CA SER A 72 17.15 -30.26 -6.26
C SER A 72 15.76 -30.85 -6.06
N ASP A 73 15.35 -31.85 -6.86
CA ASP A 73 13.99 -32.40 -6.82
C ASP A 73 13.70 -33.18 -5.54
N GLN A 74 14.73 -33.82 -4.97
CA GLN A 74 14.59 -34.65 -3.75
C GLN A 74 14.76 -33.81 -2.47
N LEU A 75 15.55 -32.74 -2.49
CA LEU A 75 15.78 -31.84 -1.33
C LEU A 75 14.83 -30.66 -1.28
N SER A 76 14.31 -30.24 -2.43
CA SER A 76 13.39 -29.09 -2.56
C SER A 76 12.01 -29.35 -1.95
N MET A 77 11.58 -30.60 -1.83
CA MET A 77 10.30 -30.95 -1.24
C MET A 77 10.21 -30.67 0.27
N SER A 78 11.35 -30.55 0.95
CA SER A 78 11.38 -30.33 2.42
C SER A 78 11.68 -28.87 2.81
N ILE A 79 12.22 -28.05 1.89
CA ILE A 79 12.70 -26.69 2.21
C ILE A 79 11.95 -25.61 1.41
N VAL A 80 11.19 -25.98 0.38
CA VAL A 80 10.40 -25.04 -0.41
C VAL A 80 9.12 -24.67 0.34
N GLY A 81 9.28 -23.92 1.39
CA GLY A 81 8.23 -23.06 1.88
C GLY A 81 7.88 -22.05 0.79
N SER A 82 6.76 -22.33 0.14
CA SER A 82 5.90 -21.46 -0.67
C SER A 82 6.55 -20.23 -1.36
N ASN A 83 6.16 -19.97 -2.59
CA ASN A 83 6.43 -18.76 -3.40
C ASN A 83 6.24 -17.43 -2.63
N SER A 84 5.52 -17.43 -1.52
CA SER A 84 5.38 -16.28 -0.63
C SER A 84 6.69 -15.84 0.02
N ASN A 85 7.62 -16.75 0.32
CA ASN A 85 8.90 -16.41 0.92
C ASN A 85 9.82 -15.68 -0.08
N LYS A 86 9.78 -16.07 -1.36
CA LYS A 86 10.58 -15.42 -2.42
C LYS A 86 10.15 -13.96 -2.64
N ILE A 87 8.86 -13.71 -2.74
CA ILE A 87 8.33 -12.35 -2.91
C ILE A 87 8.65 -11.49 -1.70
N SER A 88 8.64 -12.05 -0.50
CA SER A 88 9.09 -11.36 0.71
C SER A 88 10.56 -10.94 0.61
N THR A 89 11.44 -11.85 0.17
CA THR A 89 12.87 -11.57 -0.04
C THR A 89 13.09 -10.47 -1.08
N TYR A 90 12.42 -10.53 -2.23
CA TYR A 90 12.52 -9.48 -3.25
C TYR A 90 11.94 -8.15 -2.77
N SER A 91 10.86 -8.19 -2.00
CA SER A 91 10.29 -6.99 -1.38
C SER A 91 11.29 -6.30 -0.46
N GLU A 92 11.98 -7.05 0.38
CA GLU A 92 13.03 -6.49 1.26
C GLU A 92 14.24 -6.00 0.46
N MET A 93 14.63 -6.72 -0.59
CA MET A 93 15.72 -6.30 -1.48
C MET A 93 15.39 -4.97 -2.17
N ILE A 94 14.19 -4.82 -2.75
CA ILE A 94 13.72 -3.59 -3.40
C ILE A 94 13.70 -2.42 -2.42
N LYS A 95 13.27 -2.67 -1.18
CA LYS A 95 13.21 -1.68 -0.10
C LYS A 95 14.54 -1.49 0.62
N SER A 96 15.61 -2.15 0.16
CA SER A 96 16.93 -2.04 0.77
C SER A 96 17.52 -0.64 0.57
N ARG A 97 18.31 -0.21 1.53
CA ARG A 97 18.97 1.09 1.51
C ARG A 97 19.85 1.29 0.27
N ARG A 98 20.48 0.20 -0.22
CA ARG A 98 21.32 0.21 -1.42
C ARG A 98 20.53 0.62 -2.66
N ILE A 99 19.39 0.00 -2.90
CA ILE A 99 18.54 0.29 -4.07
C ILE A 99 17.91 1.67 -3.94
N LEU A 100 17.37 2.00 -2.76
CA LEU A 100 16.72 3.29 -2.55
C LEU A 100 17.68 4.47 -2.71
N ASN A 101 18.93 4.38 -2.24
CA ASN A 101 19.94 5.41 -2.45
C ASN A 101 20.19 5.61 -3.95
N LYS A 102 20.38 4.54 -4.72
CA LYS A 102 20.59 4.65 -6.18
C LYS A 102 19.43 5.34 -6.90
N VAL A 103 18.18 5.03 -6.51
CA VAL A 103 17.00 5.69 -7.07
C VAL A 103 16.98 7.18 -6.70
N ILE A 104 17.27 7.52 -5.45
CA ILE A 104 17.32 8.90 -4.96
C ILE A 104 18.38 9.71 -5.71
N ASP A 105 19.57 9.12 -5.90
CA ASP A 105 20.70 9.75 -6.58
C ASP A 105 20.43 9.94 -8.07
N GLN A 106 19.93 8.92 -8.76
CA GLN A 106 19.64 8.97 -10.20
C GLN A 106 18.56 10.00 -10.54
N LEU A 107 17.52 10.11 -9.71
CA LEU A 107 16.43 11.06 -9.91
C LEU A 107 16.62 12.39 -9.18
N ASN A 108 17.72 12.54 -8.45
CA ASN A 108 18.01 13.71 -7.62
C ASN A 108 16.80 14.15 -6.78
N LEU A 109 16.18 13.17 -6.10
CA LEU A 109 14.95 13.37 -5.36
C LEU A 109 15.17 14.32 -4.17
N LYS A 110 14.51 15.47 -4.20
CA LYS A 110 14.58 16.49 -3.15
C LYS A 110 13.24 16.67 -2.45
N ASN A 111 13.31 16.97 -1.19
CA ASN A 111 12.13 17.39 -0.42
C ASN A 111 11.72 18.81 -0.87
N LYS A 112 10.46 18.98 -1.26
CA LYS A 112 9.94 20.30 -1.72
C LYS A 112 10.00 21.39 -0.64
N GLN A 113 9.98 21.02 0.64
CA GLN A 113 9.96 21.97 1.76
C GLN A 113 11.37 22.40 2.20
N THR A 114 12.32 21.44 2.23
CA THR A 114 13.68 21.70 2.74
C THR A 114 14.72 21.87 1.63
N GLY A 115 14.41 21.48 0.38
CA GLY A 115 15.38 21.44 -0.71
C GLY A 115 16.45 20.36 -0.57
N GLU A 116 16.49 19.66 0.56
CA GLU A 116 17.45 18.58 0.83
C GLU A 116 17.07 17.29 0.11
N GLN A 117 18.04 16.43 -0.12
CA GLN A 117 17.82 15.11 -0.69
C GLN A 117 16.96 14.26 0.23
N ILE A 118 16.01 13.51 -0.34
CA ILE A 118 15.10 12.66 0.42
C ILE A 118 15.87 11.50 1.05
N LYS A 119 15.59 11.23 2.34
CA LYS A 119 16.20 10.10 3.03
C LYS A 119 15.60 8.77 2.53
N PRO A 120 16.38 7.68 2.43
CA PRO A 120 15.89 6.37 1.99
C PRO A 120 14.71 5.86 2.81
N LYS A 121 14.68 6.16 4.13
CA LYS A 121 13.57 5.80 5.01
C LYS A 121 12.25 6.43 4.56
N THR A 122 12.28 7.69 4.11
CA THR A 122 11.09 8.39 3.62
C THR A 122 10.61 7.79 2.30
N LEU A 123 11.54 7.45 1.38
CA LEU A 123 11.18 6.80 0.13
C LEU A 123 10.64 5.38 0.37
N LYS A 124 11.22 4.62 1.31
CA LYS A 124 10.74 3.29 1.70
C LYS A 124 9.27 3.29 2.08
N GLN A 125 8.80 4.30 2.81
CA GLN A 125 7.40 4.45 3.22
C GLN A 125 6.43 4.74 2.07
N LYS A 126 6.95 5.23 0.94
CA LYS A 126 6.18 5.53 -0.28
C LYS A 126 6.07 4.34 -1.23
N ILE A 127 6.77 3.24 -0.94
CA ILE A 127 6.84 2.05 -1.79
C ILE A 127 6.15 0.89 -1.09
N SER A 128 5.17 0.30 -1.77
CA SER A 128 4.53 -0.94 -1.39
C SER A 128 4.85 -2.03 -2.40
N VAL A 129 5.17 -3.21 -1.91
CA VAL A 129 5.43 -4.40 -2.74
C VAL A 129 4.54 -5.51 -2.24
N ALA A 130 3.75 -6.08 -3.14
CA ALA A 130 2.79 -7.13 -2.83
C ALA A 130 2.78 -8.20 -3.91
N LYS A 131 2.38 -9.42 -3.55
CA LYS A 131 2.11 -10.49 -4.52
C LYS A 131 0.86 -10.13 -5.34
N SER A 132 0.93 -10.32 -6.64
CA SER A 132 -0.21 -10.08 -7.55
C SER A 132 -0.86 -11.40 -7.93
N GLY A 133 -1.88 -11.81 -7.16
CA GLY A 133 -2.56 -13.10 -7.32
C GLY A 133 -2.03 -14.20 -6.41
N GLN A 134 -2.84 -15.26 -6.19
CA GLN A 134 -2.47 -16.32 -5.23
C GLN A 134 -1.48 -17.34 -5.80
N GLU A 135 -1.53 -17.62 -7.10
CA GLU A 135 -0.73 -18.66 -7.76
C GLU A 135 0.27 -18.11 -8.79
N THR A 136 0.52 -16.81 -8.80
CA THR A 136 1.39 -16.19 -9.79
C THR A 136 2.72 -15.74 -9.18
N ASP A 137 3.80 -15.89 -9.95
CA ASP A 137 5.12 -15.33 -9.63
C ASP A 137 5.20 -13.83 -9.99
N LEU A 138 4.05 -13.16 -9.98
CA LEU A 138 3.94 -11.75 -10.25
C LEU A 138 4.01 -10.93 -8.96
N MET A 139 4.88 -9.95 -8.97
CA MET A 139 5.05 -8.98 -7.90
C MET A 139 4.56 -7.62 -8.37
N ARG A 140 3.67 -7.01 -7.60
CA ARG A 140 3.19 -5.65 -7.83
C ARG A 140 3.98 -4.69 -6.98
N ILE A 141 4.66 -3.76 -7.63
CA ILE A 141 5.35 -2.65 -6.98
C ILE A 141 4.49 -1.41 -7.16
N THR A 142 4.14 -0.78 -6.06
CA THR A 142 3.30 0.41 -6.02
C THR A 142 4.08 1.55 -5.38
N VAL A 143 4.15 2.68 -6.06
CA VAL A 143 4.78 3.91 -5.55
C VAL A 143 3.72 4.98 -5.40
N THR A 144 3.66 5.58 -4.22
CA THR A 144 2.73 6.64 -3.88
C THR A 144 3.49 7.95 -3.73
N TYR A 145 3.18 8.94 -4.58
CA TYR A 145 3.85 10.24 -4.53
C TYR A 145 2.87 11.37 -4.86
N HIS A 146 3.24 12.61 -4.49
CA HIS A 146 2.38 13.77 -4.72
C HIS A 146 2.45 14.31 -6.16
N ASP A 147 3.42 13.88 -6.94
CA ASP A 147 3.61 14.23 -8.35
C ASP A 147 3.50 12.96 -9.20
N PRO A 148 2.56 12.89 -10.17
CA PRO A 148 2.36 11.69 -10.99
C PRO A 148 3.56 11.38 -11.90
N ALA A 149 4.25 12.39 -12.40
CA ALA A 149 5.44 12.20 -13.22
C ALA A 149 6.58 11.59 -12.38
N LEU A 150 6.84 12.13 -11.20
CA LEU A 150 7.82 11.58 -10.27
C LEU A 150 7.43 10.18 -9.78
N ALA A 151 6.15 9.92 -9.52
CA ALA A 151 5.70 8.57 -9.12
C ALA A 151 6.05 7.54 -10.20
N ARG A 152 5.80 7.87 -11.48
CA ARG A 152 6.15 7.01 -12.62
C ARG A 152 7.66 6.83 -12.74
N ASP A 153 8.41 7.93 -12.67
CA ASP A 153 9.87 7.89 -12.86
C ASP A 153 10.55 7.13 -11.71
N ILE A 154 10.09 7.30 -10.46
CA ILE A 154 10.54 6.50 -9.32
C ILE A 154 10.25 5.02 -9.54
N THR A 155 9.05 4.67 -10.02
CA THR A 155 8.67 3.28 -10.27
C THR A 155 9.56 2.64 -11.33
N ASN A 156 9.75 3.30 -12.46
CA ASN A 156 10.57 2.79 -13.56
C ASN A 156 12.06 2.67 -13.16
N THR A 157 12.60 3.68 -12.50
CA THR A 157 13.99 3.67 -12.02
C THR A 157 14.21 2.59 -10.97
N LEU A 158 13.24 2.41 -10.05
CA LEU A 158 13.29 1.37 -9.03
C LEU A 158 13.37 -0.03 -9.64
N VAL A 159 12.56 -0.32 -10.66
CA VAL A 159 12.59 -1.60 -11.37
C VAL A 159 13.93 -1.79 -12.09
N SER A 160 14.41 -0.79 -12.82
CA SER A 160 15.69 -0.85 -13.55
C SER A 160 16.89 -1.07 -12.63
N VAL A 161 16.92 -0.36 -11.49
CA VAL A 161 17.96 -0.53 -10.46
C VAL A 161 17.87 -1.92 -9.84
N PHE A 162 16.68 -2.38 -9.52
CA PHE A 162 16.45 -3.71 -8.96
C PHE A 162 16.93 -4.80 -9.93
N GLU A 163 16.56 -4.76 -11.21
CA GLU A 163 17.00 -5.71 -12.22
C GLU A 163 18.51 -5.74 -12.34
N THR A 164 19.15 -4.57 -12.35
CA THR A 164 20.61 -4.45 -12.45
C THR A 164 21.31 -5.08 -11.24
N GLU A 165 20.80 -4.83 -10.04
CA GLU A 165 21.36 -5.40 -8.81
C GLU A 165 21.11 -6.92 -8.73
N ASN A 166 19.94 -7.37 -9.11
CA ASN A 166 19.61 -8.80 -9.13
C ASN A 166 20.51 -9.57 -10.12
N ARG A 167 20.73 -9.02 -11.32
CA ARG A 167 21.67 -9.61 -12.30
C ARG A 167 23.12 -9.67 -11.78
N LYS A 168 23.55 -8.66 -11.00
CA LYS A 168 24.89 -8.68 -10.41
C LYS A 168 25.05 -9.78 -9.38
N ILE A 169 24.04 -9.98 -8.53
CA ILE A 169 24.03 -11.05 -7.52
C ILE A 169 24.09 -12.41 -8.21
N ASN A 170 23.21 -12.65 -9.19
CA ASN A 170 23.18 -13.92 -9.91
C ASN A 170 24.50 -14.23 -10.66
N ARG A 171 25.18 -13.20 -11.19
CA ARG A 171 26.49 -13.39 -11.83
C ARG A 171 27.60 -13.70 -10.84
N ALA A 172 27.61 -13.07 -9.68
CA ALA A 172 28.57 -13.33 -8.62
C ALA A 172 28.47 -14.77 -8.09
N ASP A 173 27.23 -15.25 -7.92
CA ASP A 173 26.97 -16.62 -7.49
C ASP A 173 27.44 -17.66 -8.52
N LEU A 174 27.25 -17.39 -9.83
CA LEU A 174 27.73 -18.26 -10.91
C LEU A 174 29.26 -18.28 -11.00
N GLN A 175 29.92 -17.14 -10.79
CA GLN A 175 31.38 -17.07 -10.78
C GLN A 175 31.97 -17.84 -9.59
N GLY A 176 31.43 -17.66 -8.40
CA GLY A 176 31.85 -18.41 -7.21
C GLY A 176 31.67 -19.93 -7.37
N ALA A 177 30.57 -20.36 -7.99
CA ALA A 177 30.35 -21.79 -8.27
C ALA A 177 31.33 -22.35 -9.28
N SER A 178 31.73 -21.58 -10.34
CA SER A 178 32.68 -22.03 -11.34
C SER A 178 34.10 -22.11 -10.80
N GLU A 179 34.48 -21.25 -9.88
CA GLU A 179 35.80 -21.25 -9.24
C GLU A 179 35.94 -22.47 -8.30
N PHE A 180 34.88 -22.85 -7.64
CA PHE A 180 34.85 -24.04 -6.77
C PHE A 180 34.96 -25.37 -7.53
N ILE A 181 34.50 -25.43 -8.79
CA ILE A 181 34.55 -26.63 -9.63
C ILE A 181 35.96 -26.79 -10.29
N ASN A 182 36.69 -25.69 -10.42
CA ASN A 182 38.01 -25.68 -11.07
C ASN A 182 39.20 -25.89 -10.10
N THR A 183 38.91 -26.08 -8.80
CA THR A 183 39.90 -26.40 -7.77
C THR A 183 39.80 -27.86 -7.38
#